data_da41586206d03b74dabdc36c9ab8b845
#
_entry.id   da41586206d03b74dabdc36c9ab8b845
#
_cell.length_a   1.000
_cell.length_b   1.000
_cell.length_c   1.000
_cell.angle_alpha   90.00
_cell.angle_beta   90.00
_cell.angle_gamma   90.00
#
_symmetry.space_group_name_H-M   'P 1'
#
loop_
_entity.id
_entity.type
_entity.pdbx_description
1 polymer ?
#
loop_
_entity_poly.entity_id
_entity_poly.type
_entity_poly.pdbx_seq_one_letter_code
_entity_poly.pdbx_strand_id
1 'polypeptide(L)'
;SAASDVYKRQNTDWMVLLKYSITDGLLQTSIAMMDANKNYNAAHKVWVKGMMDMKLANGQPIYPDANSTLRLTYGQVLPYAPADGVKYDYYTTLKGAMEKEDPDNWEFVVPAKLKQLYQAKDFGRYAMPNGEMPICFIVNTDNTGGNSGSPVFNAKGELLGLAFDGNWEAMSSDILYEPKMQRTIGVDVRYILFMIEKYGKAGNLIQELKLANP
;
A
#
# COMPACT_ATOMS: atom_id res chain seq x y z
N SER A 1 32.55 -26.90 19.43
CA SER A 1 31.36 -26.14 19.88
C SER A 1 30.34 -26.10 18.74
N ALA A 2 29.04 -26.00 19.03
CA ALA A 2 27.98 -25.98 18.03
C ALA A 2 28.21 -24.92 16.91
N ALA A 3 28.83 -23.78 17.22
CA ALA A 3 29.19 -22.76 16.23
C ALA A 3 30.25 -23.24 15.23
N SER A 4 31.23 -24.06 15.67
CA SER A 4 32.28 -24.62 14.76
C SER A 4 31.70 -25.68 13.81
N ASP A 5 30.67 -26.41 14.22
CA ASP A 5 30.02 -27.43 13.41
C ASP A 5 29.11 -26.79 12.34
N VAL A 6 28.48 -25.65 12.64
CA VAL A 6 27.72 -24.85 11.66
C VAL A 6 28.67 -24.33 10.57
N TYR A 7 29.82 -23.80 10.93
CA TYR A 7 30.84 -23.32 9.96
C TYR A 7 31.37 -24.44 9.05
N LYS A 8 31.57 -25.65 9.59
CA LYS A 8 32.03 -26.83 8.80
C LYS A 8 30.98 -27.36 7.84
N ARG A 9 29.68 -27.24 8.19
CA ARG A 9 28.57 -27.66 7.34
C ARG A 9 28.30 -26.73 6.17
N GLN A 10 28.69 -25.43 6.26
CA GLN A 10 28.46 -24.45 5.21
C GLN A 10 29.12 -24.82 3.86
N ASN A 11 30.20 -25.61 3.87
CA ASN A 11 30.90 -25.99 2.65
C ASN A 11 30.45 -27.36 2.08
N THR A 12 29.52 -28.06 2.75
CA THR A 12 29.03 -29.39 2.34
C THR A 12 27.51 -29.47 2.28
N ASP A 13 26.81 -28.45 2.75
CA ASP A 13 25.36 -28.38 2.68
C ASP A 13 24.92 -28.02 1.24
N TRP A 14 24.08 -28.88 0.64
CA TRP A 14 23.60 -28.74 -0.73
C TRP A 14 22.86 -27.42 -0.97
N MET A 15 22.11 -26.93 -0.01
CA MET A 15 21.38 -25.66 -0.13
C MET A 15 22.33 -24.47 -0.13
N VAL A 16 23.39 -24.54 0.67
CA VAL A 16 24.45 -23.51 0.69
C VAL A 16 25.23 -23.50 -0.62
N LEU A 17 25.60 -24.68 -1.14
CA LEU A 17 26.28 -24.81 -2.43
C LEU A 17 25.38 -24.30 -3.57
N LEU A 18 24.10 -24.65 -3.57
CA LEU A 18 23.15 -24.15 -4.55
C LEU A 18 23.02 -22.62 -4.50
N LYS A 19 22.92 -22.05 -3.29
CA LYS A 19 22.89 -20.59 -3.10
C LYS A 19 24.13 -19.93 -3.71
N TYR A 20 25.32 -20.45 -3.42
CA TYR A 20 26.56 -19.89 -3.97
C TYR A 20 26.60 -19.99 -5.49
N SER A 21 26.21 -21.13 -6.05
CA SER A 21 26.17 -21.31 -7.51
C SER A 21 25.21 -20.33 -8.19
N ILE A 22 24.00 -20.13 -7.65
CA ILE A 22 23.05 -19.17 -8.15
C ILE A 22 23.58 -17.74 -8.02
N THR A 23 24.15 -17.39 -6.86
CA THR A 23 24.67 -16.04 -6.60
C THR A 23 25.83 -15.72 -7.54
N ASP A 24 26.75 -16.66 -7.74
CA ASP A 24 27.88 -16.47 -8.69
C ASP A 24 27.38 -16.33 -10.12
N GLY A 25 26.45 -17.19 -10.56
CA GLY A 25 25.83 -17.07 -11.88
C GLY A 25 25.15 -15.74 -12.13
N LEU A 26 24.42 -15.22 -11.14
CA LEU A 26 23.81 -13.88 -11.20
C LEU A 26 24.84 -12.77 -11.27
N LEU A 27 25.93 -12.88 -10.47
CA LEU A 27 27.02 -11.91 -10.49
C LEU A 27 27.72 -11.88 -11.84
N GLN A 28 28.08 -13.04 -12.40
CA GLN A 28 28.73 -13.14 -13.71
C GLN A 28 27.83 -12.56 -14.83
N THR A 29 26.53 -12.86 -14.77
CA THR A 29 25.56 -12.30 -15.71
C THR A 29 25.47 -10.77 -15.57
N SER A 30 25.45 -10.26 -14.36
CA SER A 30 25.39 -8.81 -14.09
C SER A 30 26.64 -8.10 -14.63
N ILE A 31 27.83 -8.70 -14.43
CA ILE A 31 29.10 -8.16 -14.97
C ILE A 31 29.06 -8.14 -16.49
N ALA A 32 28.63 -9.24 -17.13
CA ALA A 32 28.53 -9.33 -18.58
C ALA A 32 27.56 -8.31 -19.19
N MET A 33 26.54 -7.90 -18.43
CA MET A 33 25.54 -6.93 -18.87
C MET A 33 25.87 -5.46 -18.53
N MET A 34 26.99 -5.19 -17.89
CA MET A 34 27.33 -3.82 -17.42
C MET A 34 27.30 -2.77 -18.53
N ASP A 35 27.87 -3.05 -19.68
CA ASP A 35 27.90 -2.10 -20.81
C ASP A 35 26.50 -1.93 -21.44
N ALA A 36 25.75 -3.00 -21.57
CA ALA A 36 24.37 -2.95 -22.05
C ALA A 36 23.49 -2.12 -21.10
N ASN A 37 23.62 -2.34 -19.78
CA ASN A 37 22.92 -1.58 -18.76
C ASN A 37 23.28 -0.10 -18.79
N LYS A 38 24.56 0.25 -19.02
CA LYS A 38 25.00 1.64 -19.15
C LYS A 38 24.32 2.34 -20.32
N ASN A 39 24.30 1.69 -21.49
CA ASN A 39 23.66 2.21 -22.70
C ASN A 39 22.14 2.31 -22.52
N TYR A 40 21.52 1.28 -21.95
CA TYR A 40 20.09 1.30 -21.60
C TYR A 40 19.75 2.46 -20.68
N ASN A 41 20.50 2.64 -19.59
CA ASN A 41 20.24 3.70 -18.61
C ASN A 41 20.41 5.09 -19.22
N ALA A 42 21.38 5.27 -20.13
CA ALA A 42 21.53 6.54 -20.83
C ALA A 42 20.37 6.86 -21.76
N ALA A 43 19.93 5.87 -22.55
CA ALA A 43 18.78 6.00 -23.43
C ALA A 43 17.48 6.19 -22.67
N HIS A 44 17.28 5.44 -21.58
CA HIS A 44 16.11 5.53 -20.71
C HIS A 44 15.97 6.92 -20.09
N LYS A 45 17.06 7.53 -19.63
CA LYS A 45 17.01 8.92 -19.12
C LYS A 45 16.51 9.92 -20.16
N VAL A 46 16.95 9.80 -21.40
CA VAL A 46 16.49 10.68 -22.50
C VAL A 46 15.02 10.45 -22.80
N TRP A 47 14.61 9.18 -22.85
CA TRP A 47 13.20 8.80 -23.07
C TRP A 47 12.29 9.33 -21.96
N VAL A 48 12.64 9.10 -20.68
CA VAL A 48 11.88 9.61 -19.52
C VAL A 48 11.78 11.13 -19.56
N LYS A 49 12.90 11.83 -19.86
CA LYS A 49 12.86 13.29 -20.03
C LYS A 49 11.88 13.73 -21.11
N GLY A 50 11.90 13.08 -22.26
CA GLY A 50 10.95 13.39 -23.36
C GLY A 50 9.48 13.17 -22.95
N MET A 51 9.20 12.09 -22.22
CA MET A 51 7.85 11.82 -21.68
C MET A 51 7.42 12.89 -20.65
N MET A 52 8.34 13.32 -19.80
CA MET A 52 8.08 14.39 -18.83
C MET A 52 7.80 15.72 -19.54
N ASP A 53 8.62 16.10 -20.51
CA ASP A 53 8.44 17.32 -21.28
C ASP A 53 7.08 17.34 -22.01
N MET A 54 6.67 16.20 -22.58
CA MET A 54 5.35 16.04 -23.20
C MET A 54 4.21 16.21 -22.20
N LYS A 55 4.29 15.59 -21.04
CA LYS A 55 3.27 15.72 -19.98
C LYS A 55 3.14 17.17 -19.52
N LEU A 56 4.26 17.84 -19.25
CA LEU A 56 4.29 19.25 -18.85
C LEU A 56 3.69 20.17 -19.92
N ALA A 57 4.03 19.96 -21.19
CA ALA A 57 3.47 20.75 -22.29
C ALA A 57 1.93 20.60 -22.41
N ASN A 58 1.39 19.46 -21.99
CA ASN A 58 -0.06 19.20 -21.96
C ASN A 58 -0.71 19.54 -20.61
N GLY A 59 0.00 20.20 -19.68
CA GLY A 59 -0.51 20.54 -18.36
C GLY A 59 -0.84 19.33 -17.47
N GLN A 60 -0.25 18.16 -17.77
CA GLN A 60 -0.45 16.96 -17.00
C GLN A 60 0.52 16.91 -15.81
N PRO A 61 0.08 16.42 -14.63
CA PRO A 61 0.95 16.27 -13.49
C PRO A 61 2.02 15.18 -13.75
N ILE A 62 3.19 15.38 -13.15
CA ILE A 62 4.27 14.41 -13.16
C ILE A 62 4.54 14.00 -11.71
N TYR A 63 4.51 12.71 -11.47
CA TYR A 63 4.86 12.13 -10.17
C TYR A 63 6.17 11.36 -10.32
N PRO A 64 7.21 11.66 -9.51
CA PRO A 64 8.49 10.97 -9.60
C PRO A 64 8.38 9.57 -8.99
N ASP A 65 9.18 8.64 -9.53
CA ASP A 65 9.35 7.33 -8.93
C ASP A 65 10.03 7.40 -7.55
N ALA A 66 9.82 6.38 -6.72
CA ALA A 66 10.45 6.29 -5.42
C ALA A 66 11.96 6.13 -5.56
N ASN A 67 12.73 7.02 -4.91
CA ASN A 67 14.18 7.04 -4.94
C ASN A 67 14.79 7.26 -3.55
N SER A 68 14.09 6.88 -2.49
CA SER A 68 14.42 7.10 -1.08
C SER A 68 14.42 8.56 -0.64
N THR A 69 13.84 9.46 -1.43
CA THR A 69 13.57 10.86 -1.03
C THR A 69 12.07 11.07 -0.82
N LEU A 70 11.72 12.14 -0.09
CA LEU A 70 10.34 12.55 0.07
C LEU A 70 9.77 12.94 -1.30
N ARG A 71 8.62 12.36 -1.65
CA ARG A 71 7.83 12.76 -2.81
C ARG A 71 6.39 12.96 -2.42
N LEU A 72 5.70 13.82 -3.14
CA LEU A 72 4.29 14.11 -2.96
C LEU A 72 3.52 13.67 -4.19
N THR A 73 2.46 12.90 -3.99
CA THR A 73 1.39 12.70 -4.96
C THR A 73 0.10 13.30 -4.40
N TYR A 74 -0.80 13.76 -5.26
CA TYR A 74 -2.05 14.36 -4.82
C TYR A 74 -3.20 13.93 -5.74
N GLY A 75 -4.41 13.98 -5.20
CA GLY A 75 -5.61 13.55 -5.90
C GLY A 75 -6.85 13.80 -5.05
N GLN A 76 -7.89 13.08 -5.35
CA GLN A 76 -9.19 13.17 -4.69
C GLN A 76 -9.70 11.81 -4.28
N VAL A 77 -10.47 11.77 -3.20
CA VAL A 77 -11.25 10.60 -2.80
C VAL A 77 -12.43 10.48 -3.78
N LEU A 78 -12.42 9.46 -4.61
CA LEU A 78 -13.41 9.29 -5.69
C LEU A 78 -13.81 7.83 -5.87
N PRO A 79 -15.09 7.57 -6.13
CA PRO A 79 -15.54 6.27 -6.63
C PRO A 79 -15.01 6.03 -8.04
N TYR A 80 -15.23 4.82 -8.60
CA TYR A 80 -14.96 4.54 -10.01
C TYR A 80 -15.92 3.47 -10.55
N ALA A 81 -16.01 3.39 -11.87
CA ALA A 81 -16.82 2.43 -12.58
C ALA A 81 -15.93 1.58 -13.50
N PRO A 82 -15.57 0.35 -13.12
CA PRO A 82 -14.66 -0.51 -13.89
C PRO A 82 -15.31 -1.07 -15.16
N ALA A 83 -16.63 -1.17 -15.18
CA ALA A 83 -17.40 -1.70 -16.31
C ALA A 83 -18.80 -1.06 -16.35
N ASP A 84 -19.50 -1.25 -17.47
CA ASP A 84 -20.89 -0.85 -17.60
C ASP A 84 -21.77 -1.51 -16.52
N GLY A 85 -22.60 -0.70 -15.86
CA GLY A 85 -23.47 -1.15 -14.78
C GLY A 85 -22.78 -1.46 -13.44
N VAL A 86 -21.45 -1.29 -13.32
CA VAL A 86 -20.69 -1.51 -12.07
C VAL A 86 -20.13 -0.21 -11.56
N LYS A 87 -20.44 0.11 -10.31
CA LYS A 87 -19.86 1.26 -9.60
C LYS A 87 -19.33 0.82 -8.24
N TYR A 88 -18.06 1.07 -7.98
CA TYR A 88 -17.46 0.94 -6.66
C TYR A 88 -17.47 2.27 -5.94
N ASP A 89 -17.93 2.25 -4.68
CA ASP A 89 -17.92 3.45 -3.85
C ASP A 89 -16.50 3.80 -3.38
N TYR A 90 -16.33 5.01 -2.89
CA TYR A 90 -15.00 5.49 -2.45
C TYR A 90 -14.57 4.95 -1.09
N TYR A 91 -15.40 4.21 -0.37
CA TYR A 91 -15.07 3.62 0.93
C TYR A 91 -15.67 2.23 1.10
N THR A 92 -15.11 1.48 2.04
CA THR A 92 -15.65 0.21 2.53
C THR A 92 -15.84 0.26 4.04
N THR A 93 -16.68 -0.62 4.57
CA THR A 93 -17.04 -0.65 5.98
C THR A 93 -16.74 -1.99 6.63
N LEU A 94 -16.77 -2.03 7.96
CA LEU A 94 -16.58 -3.26 8.74
C LEU A 94 -17.66 -4.31 8.42
N LYS A 95 -18.81 -3.90 7.89
CA LYS A 95 -19.82 -4.82 7.37
C LYS A 95 -19.25 -5.74 6.29
N GLY A 96 -18.53 -5.18 5.33
CA GLY A 96 -17.93 -5.98 4.26
C GLY A 96 -16.88 -6.99 4.76
N ALA A 97 -16.15 -6.67 5.84
CA ALA A 97 -15.27 -7.63 6.47
C ALA A 97 -16.04 -8.79 7.12
N MET A 98 -17.18 -8.50 7.77
CA MET A 98 -18.06 -9.54 8.34
C MET A 98 -18.69 -10.43 7.27
N GLU A 99 -19.08 -9.85 6.13
CA GLU A 99 -19.66 -10.58 4.99
C GLU A 99 -18.65 -11.52 4.30
N LYS A 100 -17.36 -11.23 4.41
CA LYS A 100 -16.29 -12.06 3.86
C LYS A 100 -15.78 -13.10 4.84
N GLU A 101 -16.32 -13.18 6.04
CA GLU A 101 -15.84 -14.16 7.02
C GLU A 101 -15.95 -15.57 6.48
N ASP A 102 -14.82 -16.29 6.54
CA ASP A 102 -14.75 -17.72 6.27
C ASP A 102 -13.91 -18.37 7.39
N PRO A 103 -14.56 -19.07 8.33
CA PRO A 103 -13.87 -19.69 9.46
C PRO A 103 -12.92 -20.83 9.07
N ASP A 104 -13.08 -21.40 7.89
CA ASP A 104 -12.24 -22.47 7.36
C ASP A 104 -11.00 -21.93 6.63
N ASN A 105 -10.95 -20.64 6.36
CA ASN A 105 -9.82 -19.97 5.74
C ASN A 105 -9.20 -18.95 6.69
N TRP A 106 -7.99 -19.22 7.16
CA TRP A 106 -7.29 -18.40 8.15
C TRP A 106 -7.16 -16.91 7.75
N GLU A 107 -7.10 -16.61 6.45
CA GLU A 107 -7.02 -15.23 5.93
C GLU A 107 -8.31 -14.43 6.15
N PHE A 108 -9.45 -15.13 6.24
CA PHE A 108 -10.78 -14.51 6.37
C PHE A 108 -11.43 -14.73 7.74
N VAL A 109 -10.68 -15.28 8.70
CA VAL A 109 -11.20 -15.42 10.07
C VAL A 109 -11.32 -14.05 10.73
N VAL A 110 -12.53 -13.68 11.14
CA VAL A 110 -12.77 -12.47 11.91
C VAL A 110 -12.65 -12.76 13.41
N PRO A 111 -11.75 -12.07 14.15
CA PRO A 111 -11.59 -12.29 15.59
C PRO A 111 -12.91 -12.09 16.36
N ALA A 112 -13.20 -13.01 17.29
CA ALA A 112 -14.45 -12.99 18.07
C ALA A 112 -14.72 -11.65 18.75
N LYS A 113 -13.70 -11.00 19.30
CA LYS A 113 -13.81 -9.66 19.90
C LYS A 113 -14.25 -8.59 18.90
N LEU A 114 -13.75 -8.65 17.66
CA LEU A 114 -14.16 -7.71 16.61
C LEU A 114 -15.61 -7.90 16.22
N LYS A 115 -16.06 -9.18 16.12
CA LYS A 115 -17.49 -9.53 15.91
C LYS A 115 -18.37 -8.98 17.02
N GLN A 116 -17.98 -9.12 18.29
CA GLN A 116 -18.72 -8.58 19.41
C GLN A 116 -18.86 -7.06 19.34
N LEU A 117 -17.78 -6.34 19.06
CA LEU A 117 -17.81 -4.88 18.89
C LEU A 117 -18.71 -4.46 17.72
N TYR A 118 -18.65 -5.20 16.63
CA TYR A 118 -19.52 -4.97 15.46
C TYR A 118 -21.00 -5.17 15.77
N GLN A 119 -21.36 -6.29 16.40
CA GLN A 119 -22.75 -6.60 16.78
C GLN A 119 -23.31 -5.59 17.79
N ALA A 120 -22.49 -5.16 18.74
CA ALA A 120 -22.85 -4.13 19.72
C ALA A 120 -22.88 -2.73 19.12
N LYS A 121 -22.37 -2.52 17.91
CA LYS A 121 -22.13 -1.20 17.31
C LYS A 121 -21.29 -0.27 18.21
N ASP A 122 -20.39 -0.87 19.01
CA ASP A 122 -19.52 -0.12 19.93
C ASP A 122 -18.33 0.46 19.18
N PHE A 123 -18.60 1.37 18.27
CA PHE A 123 -17.59 2.07 17.49
C PHE A 123 -17.12 3.40 18.12
N GLY A 124 -17.83 3.85 19.15
CA GLY A 124 -17.54 5.13 19.81
C GLY A 124 -17.60 6.29 18.83
N ARG A 125 -16.65 7.20 18.97
CA ARG A 125 -16.52 8.41 18.12
C ARG A 125 -15.98 8.14 16.70
N TYR A 126 -15.65 6.89 16.37
CA TYR A 126 -15.02 6.53 15.10
C TYR A 126 -16.01 6.14 14.00
N ALA A 127 -17.28 5.97 14.36
CA ALA A 127 -18.34 5.71 13.39
C ALA A 127 -18.56 6.91 12.46
N MET A 128 -18.94 6.63 11.22
CA MET A 128 -19.47 7.64 10.32
C MET A 128 -20.83 8.17 10.79
N PRO A 129 -21.31 9.32 10.28
CA PRO A 129 -22.63 9.86 10.64
C PRO A 129 -23.81 8.89 10.39
N ASN A 130 -23.65 7.95 9.44
CA ASN A 130 -24.65 6.89 9.18
C ASN A 130 -24.55 5.71 10.16
N GLY A 131 -23.66 5.76 11.14
CA GLY A 131 -23.46 4.71 12.15
C GLY A 131 -22.59 3.52 11.69
N GLU A 132 -22.02 3.56 10.51
CA GLU A 132 -21.12 2.53 10.01
C GLU A 132 -19.67 2.80 10.41
N MET A 133 -18.88 1.72 10.55
CA MET A 133 -17.43 1.80 10.78
C MET A 133 -16.71 1.73 9.43
N PRO A 134 -16.05 2.80 8.98
CA PRO A 134 -15.26 2.76 7.76
C PRO A 134 -14.00 1.91 7.98
N ILE A 135 -13.53 1.21 6.95
CA ILE A 135 -12.24 0.49 6.99
C ILE A 135 -11.24 1.11 6.02
N CYS A 136 -11.63 1.23 4.75
CA CYS A 136 -10.76 1.73 3.71
C CYS A 136 -11.46 2.79 2.88
N PHE A 137 -10.66 3.64 2.26
CA PHE A 137 -11.09 4.58 1.22
C PHE A 137 -10.16 4.51 0.02
N ILE A 138 -10.60 5.03 -1.12
CA ILE A 138 -9.82 5.05 -2.34
C ILE A 138 -9.62 6.47 -2.87
N VAL A 139 -8.42 6.72 -3.39
CA VAL A 139 -8.01 8.02 -3.96
C VAL A 139 -7.37 7.82 -5.32
N ASN A 140 -7.52 8.80 -6.21
CA ASN A 140 -6.90 8.77 -7.54
C ASN A 140 -5.50 9.40 -7.52
N THR A 141 -4.68 8.97 -6.59
CA THR A 141 -3.25 9.33 -6.54
C THR A 141 -2.42 8.31 -7.30
N ASP A 142 -1.37 8.78 -7.98
CA ASP A 142 -0.41 7.91 -8.64
C ASP A 142 0.59 7.40 -7.61
N ASN A 143 0.53 6.10 -7.31
CA ASN A 143 1.36 5.42 -6.33
C ASN A 143 2.06 4.21 -6.94
N THR A 144 3.24 3.92 -6.44
CA THR A 144 4.04 2.76 -6.85
C THR A 144 4.47 1.96 -5.62
N GLY A 145 5.13 0.82 -5.83
CA GLY A 145 5.75 0.04 -4.76
C GLY A 145 6.66 0.91 -3.88
N GLY A 146 6.58 0.75 -2.56
CA GLY A 146 7.28 1.58 -1.57
C GLY A 146 6.39 2.64 -0.90
N ASN A 147 5.21 2.92 -1.41
CA ASN A 147 4.25 3.83 -0.77
C ASN A 147 3.47 3.19 0.39
N SER A 148 3.56 1.87 0.57
CA SER A 148 2.89 1.18 1.68
C SER A 148 3.26 1.77 3.03
N GLY A 149 2.25 2.15 3.83
CA GLY A 149 2.41 2.84 5.11
C GLY A 149 2.56 4.37 5.02
N SER A 150 2.58 4.93 3.82
CA SER A 150 2.66 6.39 3.65
C SER A 150 1.40 7.09 4.16
N PRO A 151 1.53 8.22 4.85
CA PRO A 151 0.38 8.96 5.36
C PRO A 151 -0.39 9.65 4.23
N VAL A 152 -1.71 9.60 4.33
CA VAL A 152 -2.63 10.32 3.45
C VAL A 152 -3.22 11.49 4.24
N PHE A 153 -2.99 12.71 3.79
CA PHE A 153 -3.46 13.93 4.44
C PHE A 153 -4.54 14.63 3.62
N ASN A 154 -5.43 15.33 4.31
CA ASN A 154 -6.30 16.31 3.65
C ASN A 154 -5.57 17.65 3.44
N ALA A 155 -6.26 18.61 2.80
CA ALA A 155 -5.70 19.93 2.52
C ALA A 155 -5.38 20.77 3.79
N LYS A 156 -5.85 20.36 4.97
CA LYS A 156 -5.54 21.00 6.25
C LYS A 156 -4.34 20.36 6.95
N GLY A 157 -3.73 19.31 6.36
CA GLY A 157 -2.65 18.54 6.98
C GLY A 157 -3.14 17.55 8.04
N GLU A 158 -4.43 17.24 8.08
CA GLU A 158 -4.99 16.22 8.98
C GLU A 158 -4.84 14.84 8.36
N LEU A 159 -4.40 13.84 9.15
CA LEU A 159 -4.24 12.47 8.70
C LEU A 159 -5.61 11.83 8.43
N LEU A 160 -5.83 11.40 7.18
CA LEU A 160 -7.02 10.64 6.79
C LEU A 160 -6.82 9.14 6.92
N GLY A 161 -5.60 8.66 6.74
CA GLY A 161 -5.28 7.25 6.78
C GLY A 161 -3.88 6.94 6.28
N LEU A 162 -3.62 5.66 6.05
CA LEU A 162 -2.34 5.16 5.54
C LEU A 162 -2.58 4.43 4.22
N ALA A 163 -1.83 4.78 3.19
CA ALA A 163 -1.84 4.06 1.92
C ALA A 163 -1.23 2.66 2.12
N PHE A 164 -1.82 1.62 1.52
CA PHE A 164 -1.27 0.28 1.66
C PHE A 164 -1.33 -0.57 0.38
N ASP A 165 -2.22 -0.25 -0.57
CA ASP A 165 -2.37 -1.04 -1.80
C ASP A 165 -2.92 -0.21 -2.95
N GLY A 166 -3.00 -0.82 -4.14
CA GLY A 166 -3.75 -0.34 -5.29
C GLY A 166 -4.95 -1.23 -5.60
N ASN A 167 -5.95 -0.68 -6.30
CA ASN A 167 -7.02 -1.51 -6.82
C ASN A 167 -6.52 -2.40 -7.97
N TRP A 168 -7.34 -3.37 -8.39
CA TRP A 168 -6.96 -4.30 -9.45
C TRP A 168 -6.54 -3.58 -10.75
N GLU A 169 -7.23 -2.52 -11.10
CA GLU A 169 -6.95 -1.71 -12.28
C GLU A 169 -5.62 -0.94 -12.19
N ALA A 170 -5.05 -0.80 -11.00
CA ALA A 170 -3.76 -0.16 -10.79
C ALA A 170 -2.55 -1.08 -11.02
N MET A 171 -2.74 -2.36 -11.38
CA MET A 171 -1.64 -3.30 -11.65
C MET A 171 -0.68 -2.84 -12.75
N SER A 172 -1.13 -1.99 -13.66
CA SER A 172 -0.32 -1.43 -14.76
C SER A 172 0.16 0.00 -14.50
N SER A 173 -0.03 0.54 -13.30
CA SER A 173 0.26 1.96 -12.99
C SER A 173 1.72 2.34 -13.20
N ASP A 174 2.65 1.42 -12.97
CA ASP A 174 4.09 1.63 -13.19
C ASP A 174 4.44 1.86 -14.67
N ILE A 175 3.59 1.40 -15.60
CA ILE A 175 3.75 1.59 -17.04
C ILE A 175 2.92 2.80 -17.51
N LEU A 176 1.65 2.82 -17.14
CA LEU A 176 0.72 3.87 -17.51
C LEU A 176 -0.30 4.11 -16.39
N TYR A 177 -0.27 5.31 -15.83
CA TYR A 177 -1.27 5.73 -14.86
C TYR A 177 -2.55 6.22 -15.55
N GLU A 178 -3.69 5.57 -15.25
CA GLU A 178 -5.02 5.94 -15.75
C GLU A 178 -5.91 6.43 -14.58
N PRO A 179 -6.04 7.76 -14.39
CA PRO A 179 -6.72 8.34 -13.22
C PRO A 179 -8.23 8.05 -13.16
N LYS A 180 -8.86 7.61 -14.26
CA LYS A 180 -10.28 7.25 -14.27
C LYS A 180 -10.53 5.93 -13.56
N MET A 181 -9.61 4.99 -13.64
CA MET A 181 -9.77 3.60 -13.21
C MET A 181 -8.91 3.26 -12.01
N GLN A 182 -7.67 3.76 -11.99
CA GLN A 182 -6.68 3.38 -11.00
C GLN A 182 -6.87 4.15 -9.69
N ARG A 183 -6.77 3.41 -8.57
CA ARG A 183 -6.96 3.95 -7.23
C ARG A 183 -5.92 3.41 -6.28
N THR A 184 -5.42 4.28 -5.44
CA THR A 184 -4.72 3.91 -4.21
C THR A 184 -5.74 3.59 -3.15
N ILE A 185 -5.52 2.54 -2.39
CA ILE A 185 -6.33 2.13 -1.26
C ILE A 185 -5.62 2.58 0.03
N GLY A 186 -6.34 3.35 0.85
CA GLY A 186 -5.89 3.76 2.17
C GLY A 186 -6.76 3.15 3.27
N VAL A 187 -6.14 2.69 4.36
CA VAL A 187 -6.87 2.34 5.57
C VAL A 187 -7.32 3.63 6.27
N ASP A 188 -8.59 3.71 6.65
CA ASP A 188 -9.16 4.89 7.29
C ASP A 188 -8.59 5.07 8.71
N VAL A 189 -8.15 6.28 9.04
CA VAL A 189 -7.57 6.58 10.35
C VAL A 189 -8.54 6.27 11.49
N ARG A 190 -9.86 6.43 11.27
CA ARG A 190 -10.89 6.10 12.27
C ARG A 190 -10.89 4.62 12.62
N TYR A 191 -10.67 3.75 11.64
CA TYR A 191 -10.52 2.31 11.88
C TYR A 191 -9.24 2.01 12.66
N ILE A 192 -8.14 2.64 12.32
CA ILE A 192 -6.87 2.49 13.06
C ILE A 192 -7.06 2.87 14.53
N LEU A 193 -7.66 4.03 14.79
CA LEU A 193 -7.90 4.52 16.15
C LEU A 193 -8.92 3.64 16.91
N PHE A 194 -9.96 3.16 16.23
CA PHE A 194 -10.90 2.18 16.79
C PHE A 194 -10.18 0.89 17.21
N MET A 195 -9.30 0.37 16.36
CA MET A 195 -8.51 -0.83 16.69
C MET A 195 -7.58 -0.59 17.89
N ILE A 196 -6.99 0.57 18.02
CA ILE A 196 -6.14 0.92 19.16
C ILE A 196 -6.99 1.03 20.44
N GLU A 197 -8.05 1.84 20.43
CA GLU A 197 -8.81 2.18 21.63
C GLU A 197 -9.77 1.05 22.05
N LYS A 198 -10.65 0.63 21.15
CA LYS A 198 -11.75 -0.30 21.47
C LYS A 198 -11.31 -1.76 21.41
N TYR A 199 -10.63 -2.12 20.36
CA TYR A 199 -10.17 -3.50 20.20
C TYR A 199 -8.92 -3.78 21.06
N GLY A 200 -7.89 -2.94 20.97
CA GLY A 200 -6.62 -3.08 21.72
C GLY A 200 -6.70 -2.66 23.19
N LYS A 201 -7.71 -1.89 23.58
CA LYS A 201 -7.84 -1.26 24.92
C LYS A 201 -6.66 -0.37 25.30
N ALA A 202 -5.98 0.21 24.30
CA ALA A 202 -4.82 1.07 24.47
C ALA A 202 -5.20 2.56 24.43
N GLY A 203 -6.19 2.96 25.23
CA GLY A 203 -6.66 4.35 25.30
C GLY A 203 -5.59 5.35 25.74
N ASN A 204 -4.54 4.91 26.43
CA ASN A 204 -3.38 5.72 26.74
C ASN A 204 -2.69 6.27 25.49
N LEU A 205 -2.58 5.49 24.41
CA LEU A 205 -1.98 5.94 23.16
C LEU A 205 -2.84 7.02 22.49
N ILE A 206 -4.16 6.92 22.59
CA ILE A 206 -5.07 7.92 22.03
C ILE A 206 -4.92 9.28 22.73
N GLN A 207 -4.59 9.28 24.02
CA GLN A 207 -4.37 10.51 24.79
C GLN A 207 -3.12 11.28 24.37
N GLU A 208 -2.16 10.60 23.74
CA GLU A 208 -0.94 11.20 23.19
C GLU A 208 -1.17 11.86 21.83
N LEU A 209 -2.31 11.59 21.17
CA LEU A 209 -2.63 12.08 19.84
C LEU A 209 -3.48 13.35 19.90
N LYS A 210 -3.19 14.27 18.99
CA LYS A 210 -4.06 15.43 18.73
C LYS A 210 -5.09 15.02 17.67
N LEU A 211 -6.30 14.70 18.14
CA LEU A 211 -7.39 14.35 17.23
C LEU A 211 -7.99 15.62 16.61
N ALA A 212 -8.19 15.59 15.29
CA ALA A 212 -9.02 16.58 14.61
C ALA A 212 -10.48 16.36 15.05
N ASN A 213 -11.19 17.44 15.28
CA ASN A 213 -12.63 17.37 15.52
C ASN A 213 -13.31 16.93 14.20
N PRO A 214 -14.23 15.95 14.25
CA PRO A 214 -14.96 15.48 13.08
C PRO A 214 -15.88 16.54 12.48
#